data_14dc8bc657eb006475b2992581d72dc9
#
_entry.id   14dc8bc657eb006475b2992581d72dc9
#
_cell.length_a   1.000
_cell.length_b   1.000
_cell.length_c   1.000
_cell.angle_alpha   90.00
_cell.angle_beta   90.00
_cell.angle_gamma   90.00
#
_symmetry.space_group_name_H-M   'P 1'
#
loop_
_entity.id
_entity.type
_entity.pdbx_description
1 polymer ?
#
loop_
_entity_poly.entity_id
_entity_poly.type
_entity_poly.pdbx_seq_one_letter_code
_entity_poly.pdbx_strand_id
1 'polypeptide(L)'
;MWLCRAGRYGEFENKFLEDGKVYCTWDNLSESIMQFHTKQDLQQYFVDNNPDVKVKTAMNWASQVWPFAHEMKKGEIVVLPSKIKPVIHFGKITEDYEFLPKNDNPYYHAHQVDWFACDIPRTAFDQD
;
A
#
# COMPACT_ATOMS: atom_id res chain seq x y z
N MET A 1 0.43 -13.23 2.96
CA MET A 1 0.04 -12.66 1.66
C MET A 1 -0.73 -11.38 1.87
N TRP A 2 -0.39 -10.35 1.12
CA TRP A 2 -0.98 -9.03 1.29
C TRP A 2 -1.83 -8.65 0.08
N LEU A 3 -3.06 -8.23 0.35
CA LEU A 3 -3.94 -7.69 -0.69
C LEU A 3 -3.63 -6.20 -0.81
N CYS A 4 -3.19 -5.78 -1.99
CA CYS A 4 -2.82 -4.40 -2.27
C CYS A 4 -3.86 -3.71 -3.15
N ARG A 5 -3.90 -2.38 -3.05
CA ARG A 5 -4.77 -1.55 -3.89
C ARG A 5 -3.94 -0.45 -4.51
N ALA A 6 -4.16 -0.22 -5.79
CA ALA A 6 -3.50 0.85 -6.53
C ALA A 6 -4.47 2.00 -6.75
N GLY A 7 -4.95 2.57 -5.65
CA GLY A 7 -5.97 3.61 -5.64
C GLY A 7 -7.38 3.04 -5.60
N ARG A 8 -8.35 3.92 -5.33
CA ARG A 8 -9.76 3.55 -5.22
C ARG A 8 -10.32 2.97 -6.51
N TYR A 9 -9.84 3.48 -7.65
CA TYR A 9 -10.30 3.10 -8.98
C TYR A 9 -9.24 2.40 -9.81
N GLY A 10 -8.12 2.01 -9.19
CA GLY A 10 -7.01 1.41 -9.90
C GLY A 10 -6.16 2.41 -10.68
N GLU A 11 -6.26 3.69 -10.35
CA GLU A 11 -5.58 4.76 -11.07
C GLU A 11 -4.05 4.68 -10.99
N PHE A 12 -3.51 3.98 -9.98
CA PHE A 12 -2.06 3.84 -9.80
C PHE A 12 -1.52 2.47 -10.24
N GLU A 13 -2.36 1.61 -10.82
CA GLU A 13 -1.97 0.25 -11.17
C GLU A 13 -0.76 0.20 -12.11
N ASN A 14 -0.79 1.00 -13.17
CA ASN A 14 0.32 1.02 -14.14
C ASN A 14 1.62 1.49 -13.49
N LYS A 15 1.53 2.45 -12.58
CA LYS A 15 2.69 2.96 -11.84
C LYS A 15 3.33 1.86 -10.99
N PHE A 16 2.52 1.06 -10.31
CA PHE A 16 3.02 -0.06 -9.49
C PHE A 16 3.77 -1.08 -10.37
N LEU A 17 3.18 -1.44 -11.50
CA LEU A 17 3.76 -2.44 -12.39
C LEU A 17 5.02 -1.91 -13.09
N GLU A 18 4.99 -0.67 -13.56
CA GLU A 18 6.11 -0.05 -14.25
C GLU A 18 7.31 0.17 -13.33
N ASP A 19 7.06 0.60 -12.10
CA ASP A 19 8.12 0.90 -11.14
C ASP A 19 8.67 -0.36 -10.45
N GLY A 20 8.00 -1.51 -10.59
CA GLY A 20 8.36 -2.71 -9.84
C GLY A 20 8.21 -2.51 -8.34
N LYS A 21 7.11 -1.89 -7.92
CA LYS A 21 6.87 -1.52 -6.52
C LYS A 21 5.39 -1.63 -6.16
N VAL A 22 5.12 -1.72 -4.87
CA VAL A 22 3.81 -1.37 -4.31
C VAL A 22 4.01 -0.10 -3.49
N TYR A 23 3.06 0.81 -3.56
CA TYR A 23 3.06 2.05 -2.79
C TYR A 23 1.91 2.06 -1.80
N CYS A 24 2.13 2.65 -0.64
CA CYS A 24 1.04 3.09 0.22
C CYS A 24 0.64 4.48 -0.26
N THR A 25 -0.40 4.57 -1.06
CA THR A 25 -0.80 5.81 -1.74
C THR A 25 -1.72 6.67 -0.86
N TRP A 26 -1.42 6.73 0.42
CA TRP A 26 -2.18 7.57 1.36
C TRP A 26 -1.88 9.03 1.08
N ASP A 27 -2.94 9.80 0.81
CA ASP A 27 -2.80 11.19 0.41
C ASP A 27 -2.17 12.05 1.49
N ASN A 28 -1.19 12.85 1.10
CA ASN A 28 -0.49 13.81 1.97
C ASN A 28 0.26 13.20 3.17
N LEU A 29 0.51 11.91 3.16
CA LEU A 29 1.33 11.28 4.21
C LEU A 29 2.81 11.42 3.83
N SER A 30 3.37 12.59 4.12
CA SER A 30 4.73 12.95 3.71
C SER A 30 5.81 12.64 4.75
N GLU A 31 5.45 11.93 5.81
CA GLU A 31 6.36 11.53 6.87
C GLU A 31 6.60 10.02 6.81
N SER A 32 7.81 9.57 7.21
CA SER A 32 8.10 8.14 7.26
C SER A 32 7.18 7.43 8.25
N ILE A 33 6.56 6.34 7.81
CA ILE A 33 5.71 5.54 8.70
C ILE A 33 6.56 4.91 9.82
N MET A 34 7.84 4.66 9.56
CA MET A 34 8.74 4.06 10.55
C MET A 34 9.11 5.00 11.69
N GLN A 35 8.87 6.31 11.58
CA GLN A 35 9.12 7.23 12.70
C GLN A 35 8.11 7.06 13.83
N PHE A 36 6.97 6.46 13.54
CA PHE A 36 5.95 6.19 14.56
C PHE A 36 6.26 4.83 15.20
N HIS A 37 6.52 4.82 16.51
CA HIS A 37 6.92 3.60 17.23
C HIS A 37 5.74 2.73 17.63
N THR A 38 4.54 3.32 17.69
CA THR A 38 3.30 2.60 18.02
C THR A 38 2.21 3.03 17.05
N LYS A 39 1.20 2.16 16.92
CA LYS A 39 0.04 2.49 16.10
C LYS A 39 -0.70 3.71 16.64
N GLN A 40 -0.69 3.90 17.96
CA GLN A 40 -1.31 5.06 18.61
C GLN A 40 -0.59 6.37 18.25
N ASP A 41 0.73 6.33 18.08
CA ASP A 41 1.49 7.51 17.64
C ASP A 41 1.07 7.92 16.23
N LEU A 42 0.88 6.95 15.35
CA LEU A 42 0.39 7.21 13.99
C LEU A 42 -1.05 7.75 14.01
N GLN A 43 -1.90 7.19 14.87
CA GLN A 43 -3.25 7.68 15.06
C GLN A 43 -3.25 9.15 15.49
N GLN A 44 -2.38 9.51 16.43
CA GLN A 44 -2.27 10.88 16.92
C GLN A 44 -1.80 11.82 15.81
N TYR A 45 -0.88 11.38 14.97
CA TYR A 45 -0.45 12.14 13.79
C TYR A 45 -1.63 12.48 12.89
N PHE A 46 -2.51 11.52 12.63
CA PHE A 46 -3.71 11.77 11.81
C PHE A 46 -4.67 12.75 12.48
N VAL A 47 -4.84 12.66 13.79
CA VAL A 47 -5.68 13.61 14.53
C VAL A 47 -5.09 15.01 14.44
N ASP A 48 -3.79 15.16 14.64
CA ASP A 48 -3.10 16.45 14.64
C ASP A 48 -3.15 17.14 13.28
N ASN A 49 -3.14 16.36 12.19
CA ASN A 49 -3.11 16.88 10.83
C ASN A 49 -4.50 16.96 10.18
N ASN A 50 -5.54 16.51 10.87
CA ASN A 50 -6.93 16.51 10.37
C ASN A 50 -7.85 16.92 11.52
N PRO A 51 -7.94 18.23 11.85
CA PRO A 51 -8.62 18.69 13.06
C PRO A 51 -10.07 18.21 13.23
N ASP A 52 -10.76 17.95 12.11
CA ASP A 52 -12.16 17.54 12.14
C ASP A 52 -12.35 16.02 12.13
N VAL A 53 -11.25 15.23 12.14
CA VAL A 53 -11.36 13.77 12.08
C VAL A 53 -11.84 13.21 13.41
N LYS A 54 -12.75 12.24 13.33
CA LYS A 54 -13.21 11.51 14.51
C LYS A 54 -12.13 10.52 14.96
N VAL A 55 -12.06 10.27 16.28
CA VAL A 55 -11.07 9.35 16.85
C VAL A 55 -11.15 7.96 16.21
N LYS A 56 -12.36 7.42 16.03
CA LYS A 56 -12.53 6.11 15.38
C LYS A 56 -12.03 6.09 13.94
N THR A 57 -12.21 7.18 13.21
CA THR A 57 -11.73 7.30 11.84
C THR A 57 -10.21 7.32 11.81
N ALA A 58 -9.58 8.10 12.69
CA ALA A 58 -8.12 8.15 12.79
C ALA A 58 -7.53 6.81 13.17
N MET A 59 -8.20 6.08 14.07
CA MET A 59 -7.81 4.72 14.47
C MET A 59 -7.87 3.76 13.28
N ASN A 60 -8.92 3.85 12.48
CA ASN A 60 -9.09 3.03 11.28
C ASN A 60 -8.00 3.33 10.25
N TRP A 61 -7.69 4.62 10.03
CA TRP A 61 -6.61 5.02 9.13
C TRP A 61 -5.26 4.45 9.58
N ALA A 62 -4.94 4.57 10.86
CA ALA A 62 -3.70 4.04 11.41
C ALA A 62 -3.62 2.53 11.22
N SER A 63 -4.73 1.82 11.39
CA SER A 63 -4.79 0.36 11.19
C SER A 63 -4.58 -0.05 9.74
N GLN A 64 -4.91 0.81 8.78
CA GLN A 64 -4.67 0.56 7.36
C GLN A 64 -3.24 0.88 6.94
N VAL A 65 -2.66 1.94 7.49
CA VAL A 65 -1.33 2.43 7.08
C VAL A 65 -0.19 1.72 7.81
N TRP A 66 -0.35 1.47 9.10
CA TRP A 66 0.69 0.87 9.95
C TRP A 66 1.31 -0.40 9.38
N PRO A 67 0.52 -1.38 8.92
CA PRO A 67 1.08 -2.65 8.44
C PRO A 67 2.03 -2.51 7.26
N PHE A 68 1.83 -1.50 6.42
CA PHE A 68 2.65 -1.31 5.23
C PHE A 68 4.15 -1.21 5.57
N ALA A 69 4.49 -0.49 6.62
CA ALA A 69 5.88 -0.30 7.03
C ALA A 69 6.32 -1.31 8.10
N HIS A 70 5.45 -1.63 9.06
CA HIS A 70 5.85 -2.37 10.25
C HIS A 70 5.60 -3.87 10.16
N GLU A 71 4.73 -4.32 9.26
CA GLU A 71 4.34 -5.73 9.18
C GLU A 71 4.70 -6.40 7.85
N MET A 72 4.63 -5.68 6.74
CA MET A 72 5.00 -6.23 5.43
C MET A 72 6.51 -6.43 5.36
N LYS A 73 6.93 -7.65 4.99
CA LYS A 73 8.34 -8.05 5.03
C LYS A 73 8.81 -8.57 3.68
N LYS A 74 10.10 -8.40 3.43
CA LYS A 74 10.81 -9.01 2.31
C LYS A 74 10.50 -10.52 2.26
N GLY A 75 10.19 -11.00 1.08
CA GLY A 75 9.87 -12.41 0.83
C GLY A 75 8.39 -12.74 0.84
N GLU A 76 7.55 -11.82 1.31
CA GLU A 76 6.11 -12.04 1.33
C GLU A 76 5.47 -11.77 -0.02
N ILE A 77 4.31 -12.38 -0.26
CA ILE A 77 3.58 -12.26 -1.53
C ILE A 77 2.57 -11.12 -1.42
N VAL A 78 2.50 -10.32 -2.48
CA VAL A 78 1.48 -9.29 -2.65
C VAL A 78 0.56 -9.66 -3.80
N VAL A 79 -0.71 -9.35 -3.64
CA VAL A 79 -1.76 -9.60 -4.64
C VAL A 79 -2.39 -8.26 -4.98
N LEU A 80 -2.41 -7.94 -6.26
CA LEU A 80 -2.99 -6.69 -6.76
C LEU A 80 -4.10 -7.00 -7.77
N PRO A 81 -5.36 -7.08 -7.31
CA PRO A 81 -6.49 -7.21 -8.23
C PRO A 81 -6.63 -5.93 -9.06
N SER A 82 -6.76 -6.08 -10.37
CA SER A 82 -6.99 -4.93 -11.25
C SER A 82 -8.41 -4.40 -11.09
N LYS A 83 -8.55 -3.09 -11.10
CA LYS A 83 -9.84 -2.41 -11.17
C LYS A 83 -10.19 -2.01 -12.60
N ILE A 84 -9.26 -2.19 -13.52
CA ILE A 84 -9.37 -1.77 -14.92
C ILE A 84 -9.79 -2.94 -15.80
N LYS A 85 -9.31 -4.13 -15.50
CA LYS A 85 -9.57 -5.37 -16.24
C LYS A 85 -9.87 -6.53 -15.28
N PRO A 86 -10.48 -7.63 -15.75
CA PRO A 86 -10.78 -8.78 -14.89
C PRO A 86 -9.55 -9.68 -14.68
N VAL A 87 -8.46 -9.11 -14.20
CA VAL A 87 -7.19 -9.81 -13.98
C VAL A 87 -6.65 -9.51 -12.59
N ILE A 88 -5.70 -10.34 -12.16
CA ILE A 88 -5.01 -10.20 -10.88
C ILE A 88 -3.50 -10.30 -11.14
N HIS A 89 -2.73 -9.46 -10.46
CA HIS A 89 -1.26 -9.49 -10.52
C HIS A 89 -0.71 -10.03 -9.20
N PHE A 90 0.36 -10.80 -9.28
CA PHE A 90 1.04 -11.38 -8.12
C PHE A 90 2.50 -10.95 -8.13
N GLY A 91 2.98 -10.55 -6.96
CA GLY A 91 4.37 -10.16 -6.80
C GLY A 91 4.96 -10.67 -5.49
N LYS A 92 6.28 -10.60 -5.41
CA LYS A 92 7.02 -10.95 -4.20
C LYS A 92 7.79 -9.72 -3.74
N ILE A 93 7.64 -9.36 -2.47
CA ILE A 93 8.38 -8.24 -1.88
C ILE A 93 9.86 -8.60 -1.86
N THR A 94 10.70 -7.77 -2.47
CA THR A 94 12.14 -8.01 -2.58
C THR A 94 12.94 -7.16 -1.60
N GLU A 95 12.36 -6.08 -1.06
CA GLU A 95 13.01 -5.20 -0.09
C GLU A 95 12.02 -4.78 0.99
N ASP A 96 12.56 -4.47 2.17
CA ASP A 96 11.76 -3.92 3.26
C ASP A 96 11.26 -2.52 2.91
N TYR A 97 10.43 -1.94 3.79
CA TYR A 97 9.85 -0.62 3.59
C TYR A 97 10.91 0.44 3.27
N GLU A 98 10.62 1.27 2.27
CA GLU A 98 11.46 2.41 1.95
C GLU A 98 10.62 3.69 1.92
N PHE A 99 11.18 4.76 2.48
CA PHE A 99 10.59 6.08 2.48
C PHE A 99 11.28 6.94 1.42
N LEU A 100 10.49 7.54 0.52
CA LEU A 100 10.97 8.27 -0.66
C LEU A 100 10.47 9.73 -0.60
N PRO A 101 11.08 10.57 0.27
CA PRO A 101 10.57 11.91 0.52
C PRO A 101 10.64 12.86 -0.67
N LYS A 102 11.45 12.53 -1.68
CA LYS A 102 11.60 13.34 -2.90
C LYS A 102 10.59 12.98 -3.98
N ASN A 103 9.84 11.91 -3.80
CA ASN A 103 8.80 11.54 -4.75
C ASN A 103 7.61 12.48 -4.64
N ASP A 104 6.80 12.52 -5.68
CA ASP A 104 5.54 13.25 -5.67
C ASP A 104 4.51 12.53 -4.79
N ASN A 105 3.59 13.30 -4.18
CA ASN A 105 2.44 12.74 -3.49
C ASN A 105 1.58 11.93 -4.47
N PRO A 106 1.15 10.73 -4.16
CA PRO A 106 1.24 10.01 -2.87
C PRO A 106 2.29 8.88 -2.85
N TYR A 107 3.39 9.00 -3.56
CA TYR A 107 4.37 7.92 -3.78
C TYR A 107 5.53 7.93 -2.79
N TYR A 108 5.28 8.33 -1.55
CA TYR A 108 6.33 8.45 -0.52
C TYR A 108 6.75 7.12 0.11
N HIS A 109 5.88 6.12 0.09
CA HIS A 109 6.06 4.87 0.83
C HIS A 109 6.01 3.70 -0.13
N ALA A 110 7.05 2.86 -0.12
CA ALA A 110 7.17 1.79 -1.10
C ALA A 110 7.81 0.52 -0.53
N HIS A 111 7.48 -0.61 -1.16
CA HIS A 111 8.26 -1.83 -1.14
C HIS A 111 8.59 -2.18 -2.56
N GLN A 112 9.83 -2.59 -2.83
CA GLN A 112 10.18 -3.13 -4.13
C GLN A 112 9.58 -4.52 -4.28
N VAL A 113 9.07 -4.80 -5.47
CA VAL A 113 8.31 -6.02 -5.76
C VAL A 113 8.76 -6.60 -7.09
N ASP A 114 8.98 -7.91 -7.10
CA ASP A 114 9.10 -8.66 -8.34
C ASP A 114 7.71 -9.14 -8.75
N TRP A 115 7.13 -8.51 -9.78
CA TRP A 115 5.84 -8.89 -10.33
C TRP A 115 6.02 -10.13 -11.21
N PHE A 116 5.95 -11.31 -10.60
CA PHE A 116 6.26 -12.57 -11.29
C PHE A 116 5.10 -13.15 -12.10
N ALA A 117 3.87 -12.69 -11.87
CA ALA A 117 2.69 -13.17 -12.60
C ALA A 117 1.70 -12.02 -12.76
N CYS A 118 1.63 -11.48 -13.97
CA CYS A 118 0.75 -10.35 -14.28
C CYS A 118 -0.37 -10.79 -15.22
N ASP A 119 -1.47 -10.04 -15.19
CA ASP A 119 -2.63 -10.25 -16.07
C ASP A 119 -3.21 -11.67 -15.99
N ILE A 120 -3.19 -12.26 -14.79
CA ILE A 120 -3.80 -13.58 -14.60
C ILE A 120 -5.32 -13.40 -14.57
N PRO A 121 -6.06 -14.03 -15.49
CA PRO A 121 -7.52 -13.87 -15.52
C PRO A 121 -8.18 -14.29 -14.21
N ARG A 122 -9.15 -13.52 -13.75
CA ARG A 122 -9.91 -13.88 -12.54
C ARG A 122 -10.60 -15.23 -12.69
N THR A 123 -11.00 -15.59 -13.89
CA THR A 123 -11.62 -16.89 -14.17
C THR A 123 -10.72 -18.07 -13.84
N ALA A 124 -9.39 -17.87 -13.80
CA ALA A 124 -8.46 -18.91 -13.40
C ALA A 124 -8.63 -19.32 -11.92
N PHE A 125 -9.30 -18.48 -11.12
CA PHE A 125 -9.53 -18.71 -9.69
C PHE A 125 -10.97 -19.08 -9.37
N ASP A 126 -11.87 -19.02 -10.35
CA ASP A 126 -13.27 -19.38 -10.16
C ASP A 126 -13.40 -20.89 -10.13
N GLN A 127 -13.90 -21.40 -9.01
CA GLN A 127 -14.13 -22.83 -8.83
C GLN A 127 -15.62 -23.09 -8.80
N ASP A 128 -16.09 -23.93 -9.65
CA ASP A 128 -17.50 -24.31 -9.71
C ASP A 128 -17.88 -25.32 -8.64
#